data_d122c99ea381d2f5dfa7fb84e9aafe4a
#
_entry.id   d122c99ea381d2f5dfa7fb84e9aafe4a
#
_cell.length_a   1.000
_cell.length_b   1.000
_cell.length_c   1.000
_cell.angle_alpha   90.00
_cell.angle_beta   90.00
_cell.angle_gamma   90.00
#
_symmetry.space_group_name_H-M   'P 1'
#
loop_
_entity.id
_entity.type
_entity.pdbx_description
1 polymer ?
#
loop_
_entity_poly.entity_id
_entity_poly.type
_entity_poly.pdbx_seq_one_letter_code
_entity_poly.pdbx_strand_id
1 'polypeptide(L)'
;SIQELAEHYNTAVVPARVRSPRDKAFVEGTVGVISTFILAALRNRQFLSLPDLNEAIWNKLYEFNHKPFQKKDGSRASMFVEEKPFLMQLPADPYELSQWKIATVGPNYHIAVDKMNYSVPYEYIKQKVDVRLTRNMIEVFFNGNRICSHVRLYGRLNQYSTNEDHMPPDHKKYVAWNGERFIGWAAKMGHNTETVVRAII
;
A
#
# COMPACT_ATOMS: atom_id res chain seq x y z
N SER A 1 -3.06 -3.90 -9.56
CA SER A 1 -3.90 -4.79 -10.39
C SER A 1 -3.27 -6.17 -10.52
N ILE A 2 -4.00 -7.16 -11.06
CA ILE A 2 -3.45 -8.51 -11.33
C ILE A 2 -2.32 -8.42 -12.38
N GLN A 3 -2.44 -7.51 -13.32
CA GLN A 3 -1.39 -7.28 -14.33
C GLN A 3 -0.11 -6.74 -13.69
N GLU A 4 -0.18 -5.74 -12.82
CA GLU A 4 0.99 -5.23 -12.09
C GLU A 4 1.63 -6.32 -11.20
N LEU A 5 0.81 -7.19 -10.60
CA LEU A 5 1.31 -8.36 -9.86
C LEU A 5 2.12 -9.28 -10.78
N ALA A 6 1.60 -9.55 -11.97
CA ALA A 6 2.27 -10.41 -12.95
C ALA A 6 3.58 -9.78 -13.44
N GLU A 7 3.57 -8.49 -13.73
CA GLU A 7 4.77 -7.72 -14.11
C GLU A 7 5.81 -7.71 -12.99
N HIS A 8 5.38 -7.48 -11.73
CA HIS A 8 6.27 -7.46 -10.57
C HIS A 8 7.00 -8.80 -10.36
N TYR A 9 6.29 -9.91 -10.53
CA TYR A 9 6.88 -11.26 -10.39
C TYR A 9 7.39 -11.84 -11.72
N ASN A 10 7.44 -11.05 -12.78
CA ASN A 10 7.85 -11.46 -14.11
C ASN A 10 7.18 -12.77 -14.55
N THR A 11 5.86 -12.84 -14.37
CA THR A 11 5.02 -13.99 -14.70
C THR A 11 3.87 -13.59 -15.60
N ALA A 12 3.24 -14.57 -16.24
CA ALA A 12 2.08 -14.34 -17.08
C ALA A 12 0.81 -14.85 -16.42
N VAL A 13 -0.24 -14.02 -16.45
CA VAL A 13 -1.58 -14.46 -16.02
C VAL A 13 -2.34 -15.00 -17.23
N VAL A 14 -2.55 -16.31 -17.25
CA VAL A 14 -3.33 -16.98 -18.29
C VAL A 14 -4.76 -17.18 -17.75
N PRO A 15 -5.76 -16.43 -18.26
CA PRO A 15 -7.14 -16.61 -17.81
C PRO A 15 -7.69 -17.96 -18.26
N ALA A 16 -8.49 -18.61 -17.41
CA ALA A 16 -9.25 -19.76 -17.81
C ALA A 16 -10.31 -19.37 -18.86
N ARG A 17 -10.69 -20.30 -19.74
CA ARG A 17 -11.71 -20.08 -20.75
C ARG A 17 -13.05 -19.71 -20.11
N VAL A 18 -13.74 -18.76 -20.74
CA VAL A 18 -15.07 -18.34 -20.28
C VAL A 18 -16.04 -19.52 -20.32
N ARG A 19 -16.83 -19.69 -19.26
CA ARG A 19 -17.82 -20.78 -19.10
C ARG A 19 -17.25 -22.20 -19.20
N SER A 20 -15.97 -22.40 -18.85
CA SER A 20 -15.33 -23.71 -18.82
C SER A 20 -14.93 -24.11 -17.39
N PRO A 21 -15.88 -24.54 -16.52
CA PRO A 21 -15.61 -24.91 -15.12
C PRO A 21 -14.55 -25.99 -14.99
N ARG A 22 -14.44 -26.88 -15.97
CA ARG A 22 -13.46 -27.98 -15.97
C ARG A 22 -12.01 -27.50 -15.95
N ASP A 23 -11.71 -26.31 -16.47
CA ASP A 23 -10.36 -25.75 -16.47
C ASP A 23 -9.85 -25.44 -15.05
N LYS A 24 -10.79 -25.24 -14.09
CA LYS A 24 -10.48 -24.98 -12.66
C LYS A 24 -10.74 -26.18 -11.74
N ALA A 25 -11.39 -27.23 -12.23
CA ALA A 25 -11.84 -28.34 -11.41
C ALA A 25 -10.70 -29.00 -10.60
N PHE A 26 -9.50 -29.08 -11.17
CA PHE A 26 -8.35 -29.65 -10.48
C PHE A 26 -7.89 -28.77 -9.30
N VAL A 27 -7.83 -27.46 -9.50
CA VAL A 27 -7.44 -26.51 -8.44
C VAL A 27 -8.48 -26.48 -7.33
N GLU A 28 -9.75 -26.37 -7.68
CA GLU A 28 -10.88 -26.36 -6.73
C GLU A 28 -10.95 -27.66 -5.93
N GLY A 29 -10.79 -28.80 -6.60
CA GLY A 29 -10.72 -30.11 -5.93
C GLY A 29 -9.53 -30.20 -4.96
N THR A 30 -8.36 -29.73 -5.35
CA THR A 30 -7.17 -29.74 -4.49
C THR A 30 -7.34 -28.82 -3.27
N VAL A 31 -7.89 -27.61 -3.46
CA VAL A 31 -8.20 -26.69 -2.35
C VAL A 31 -9.19 -27.35 -1.38
N GLY A 32 -10.23 -28.00 -1.89
CA GLY A 32 -11.20 -28.71 -1.05
C GLY A 32 -10.53 -29.82 -0.20
N VAL A 33 -9.65 -30.62 -0.78
CA VAL A 33 -8.91 -31.68 -0.07
C VAL A 33 -8.00 -31.10 1.01
N ILE A 34 -7.24 -30.05 0.71
CA ILE A 34 -6.32 -29.39 1.67
C ILE A 34 -7.14 -28.79 2.82
N SER A 35 -8.20 -28.05 2.50
CA SER A 35 -9.05 -27.41 3.50
C SER A 35 -9.68 -28.45 4.44
N THR A 36 -10.21 -29.54 3.89
CA THR A 36 -10.78 -30.65 4.69
C THR A 36 -9.72 -31.28 5.58
N PHE A 37 -8.52 -31.53 5.06
CA PHE A 37 -7.42 -32.10 5.85
C PHE A 37 -7.03 -31.22 7.03
N ILE A 38 -6.86 -29.92 6.80
CA ILE A 38 -6.48 -28.95 7.85
C ILE A 38 -7.61 -28.77 8.85
N LEU A 39 -8.85 -28.51 8.38
CA LEU A 39 -9.99 -28.26 9.26
C LEU A 39 -10.34 -29.50 10.11
N ALA A 40 -10.29 -30.69 9.54
CA ALA A 40 -10.52 -31.93 10.29
C ALA A 40 -9.49 -32.12 11.41
N ALA A 41 -8.21 -31.79 11.14
CA ALA A 41 -7.14 -31.92 12.12
C ALA A 41 -7.22 -30.88 13.25
N LEU A 42 -7.70 -29.69 12.96
CA LEU A 42 -7.71 -28.56 13.90
C LEU A 42 -9.08 -28.31 14.57
N ARG A 43 -10.16 -28.97 14.15
CA ARG A 43 -11.53 -28.68 14.57
C ARG A 43 -11.77 -28.74 16.09
N ASN A 44 -11.02 -29.55 16.82
CA ASN A 44 -11.19 -29.74 18.27
C ASN A 44 -10.13 -28.95 19.07
N ARG A 45 -9.28 -28.17 18.39
CA ARG A 45 -8.24 -27.35 19.04
C ARG A 45 -8.75 -25.94 19.25
N GLN A 46 -8.52 -25.39 20.43
CA GLN A 46 -8.79 -23.98 20.72
C GLN A 46 -7.55 -23.16 20.49
N PHE A 47 -7.71 -21.97 19.90
CA PHE A 47 -6.65 -21.02 19.59
C PHE A 47 -6.91 -19.71 20.31
N LEU A 48 -5.91 -19.17 20.97
CA LEU A 48 -6.01 -17.93 21.72
C LEU A 48 -5.59 -16.71 20.90
N SER A 49 -4.92 -16.93 19.76
CA SER A 49 -4.44 -15.86 18.89
C SER A 49 -4.40 -16.30 17.42
N LEU A 50 -4.43 -15.31 16.49
CA LEU A 50 -4.23 -15.57 15.06
C LEU A 50 -2.83 -16.14 14.74
N PRO A 51 -1.73 -15.69 15.36
CA PRO A 51 -0.41 -16.32 15.17
C PRO A 51 -0.39 -17.80 15.52
N ASP A 52 -0.98 -18.20 16.65
CA ASP A 52 -1.06 -19.61 17.06
C ASP A 52 -1.87 -20.47 16.06
N LEU A 53 -3.01 -19.93 15.60
CA LEU A 53 -3.79 -20.59 14.54
C LEU A 53 -2.98 -20.75 13.24
N ASN A 54 -2.30 -19.68 12.81
CA ASN A 54 -1.51 -19.71 11.59
C ASN A 54 -0.36 -20.70 11.68
N GLU A 55 0.34 -20.75 12.81
CA GLU A 55 1.39 -21.74 13.04
C GLU A 55 0.86 -23.18 12.93
N ALA A 56 -0.27 -23.46 13.55
CA ALA A 56 -0.92 -24.77 13.45
C ALA A 56 -1.32 -25.12 12.01
N ILE A 57 -1.84 -24.17 11.24
CA ILE A 57 -2.17 -24.34 9.82
C ILE A 57 -0.90 -24.64 9.01
N TRP A 58 0.18 -23.88 9.22
CA TRP A 58 1.44 -24.10 8.52
C TRP A 58 2.05 -25.47 8.81
N ASN A 59 2.00 -25.94 10.07
CA ASN A 59 2.46 -27.27 10.44
C ASN A 59 1.66 -28.37 9.73
N LYS A 60 0.32 -28.22 9.64
CA LYS A 60 -0.53 -29.17 8.91
C LYS A 60 -0.32 -29.12 7.39
N LEU A 61 -0.06 -27.96 6.85
CA LEU A 61 0.28 -27.80 5.44
C LEU A 61 1.64 -28.45 5.11
N TYR A 62 2.61 -28.31 6.01
CA TYR A 62 3.89 -28.98 5.89
C TYR A 62 3.72 -30.51 5.86
N GLU A 63 2.97 -31.09 6.82
CA GLU A 63 2.64 -32.53 6.83
C GLU A 63 1.96 -32.96 5.52
N PHE A 64 0.98 -32.18 5.04
CA PHE A 64 0.28 -32.48 3.80
C PHE A 64 1.21 -32.49 2.58
N ASN A 65 2.13 -31.57 2.49
CA ASN A 65 3.06 -31.47 1.35
C ASN A 65 4.12 -32.57 1.36
N HIS A 66 4.49 -33.10 2.54
CA HIS A 66 5.46 -34.21 2.68
C HIS A 66 4.80 -35.58 2.64
N LYS A 67 3.45 -35.65 2.68
CA LYS A 67 2.74 -36.92 2.59
C LYS A 67 2.98 -37.58 1.22
N PRO A 68 3.40 -38.85 1.18
CA PRO A 68 3.59 -39.60 -0.06
C PRO A 68 2.32 -39.63 -0.91
N PHE A 69 2.49 -39.62 -2.22
CA PHE A 69 1.39 -39.84 -3.13
C PHE A 69 0.89 -41.27 -3.07
N GLN A 70 -0.41 -41.50 -3.32
CA GLN A 70 -0.97 -42.87 -3.30
C GLN A 70 -0.66 -43.69 -4.56
N LYS A 71 -0.46 -43.03 -5.70
CA LYS A 71 -0.39 -43.69 -7.02
C LYS A 71 0.93 -43.47 -7.74
N LYS A 72 1.86 -42.73 -7.17
CA LYS A 72 3.19 -42.44 -7.72
C LYS A 72 4.19 -42.25 -6.59
N ASP A 73 5.46 -42.42 -6.88
CA ASP A 73 6.54 -42.17 -5.93
C ASP A 73 6.67 -40.66 -5.63
N GLY A 74 7.21 -40.37 -4.45
CA GLY A 74 7.46 -39.00 -4.00
C GLY A 74 6.31 -38.33 -3.31
N SER A 75 6.47 -37.05 -3.09
CA SER A 75 5.50 -36.13 -2.43
C SER A 75 5.48 -34.81 -3.16
N ARG A 76 4.55 -33.91 -2.77
CA ARG A 76 4.54 -32.54 -3.33
C ARG A 76 5.84 -31.80 -3.03
N ALA A 77 6.38 -32.02 -1.83
CA ALA A 77 7.64 -31.40 -1.42
C ALA A 77 8.82 -31.89 -2.25
N SER A 78 8.94 -33.21 -2.53
CA SER A 78 10.03 -33.73 -3.37
C SER A 78 9.95 -33.22 -4.80
N MET A 79 8.76 -33.15 -5.39
CA MET A 79 8.57 -32.60 -6.73
C MET A 79 8.93 -31.10 -6.80
N PHE A 80 8.62 -30.35 -5.74
CA PHE A 80 9.01 -28.93 -5.68
C PHE A 80 10.53 -28.76 -5.59
N VAL A 81 11.24 -29.65 -4.91
CA VAL A 81 12.72 -29.62 -4.88
C VAL A 81 13.30 -29.82 -6.29
N GLU A 82 12.70 -30.67 -7.10
CA GLU A 82 13.12 -30.88 -8.50
C GLU A 82 12.81 -29.66 -9.38
N GLU A 83 11.67 -29.00 -9.15
CA GLU A 83 11.24 -27.82 -9.91
C GLU A 83 11.98 -26.53 -9.53
N LYS A 84 12.35 -26.40 -8.25
CA LYS A 84 12.92 -25.17 -7.68
C LYS A 84 14.13 -24.58 -8.44
N PRO A 85 15.08 -25.36 -8.98
CA PRO A 85 16.20 -24.82 -9.75
C PRO A 85 15.80 -24.12 -11.07
N PHE A 86 14.62 -24.41 -11.58
CA PHE A 86 14.09 -23.83 -12.82
C PHE A 86 13.23 -22.58 -12.58
N LEU A 87 12.91 -22.26 -11.32
CA LEU A 87 12.17 -21.06 -10.96
C LEU A 87 13.10 -19.85 -10.90
N MET A 88 12.60 -18.72 -11.37
CA MET A 88 13.29 -17.43 -11.24
C MET A 88 13.37 -17.00 -9.77
N GLN A 89 14.38 -16.21 -9.44
CA GLN A 89 14.46 -15.55 -8.13
C GLN A 89 13.27 -14.61 -7.94
N LEU A 90 12.71 -14.65 -6.72
CA LEU A 90 11.69 -13.67 -6.35
C LEU A 90 12.30 -12.27 -6.22
N PRO A 91 11.55 -11.20 -6.55
CA PRO A 91 11.97 -9.84 -6.25
C PRO A 91 12.32 -9.67 -4.76
N ALA A 92 13.23 -8.74 -4.47
CA ALA A 92 13.65 -8.46 -3.08
C ALA A 92 12.48 -8.00 -2.21
N ASP A 93 11.60 -7.19 -2.78
CA ASP A 93 10.41 -6.68 -2.09
C ASP A 93 9.16 -7.42 -2.55
N PRO A 94 8.25 -7.78 -1.62
CA PRO A 94 6.96 -8.36 -1.98
C PRO A 94 6.09 -7.35 -2.71
N TYR A 95 5.22 -7.84 -3.62
CA TYR A 95 4.25 -6.98 -4.30
C TYR A 95 3.31 -6.30 -3.32
N GLU A 96 3.25 -4.97 -3.39
CA GLU A 96 2.29 -4.18 -2.63
C GLU A 96 1.04 -3.89 -3.46
N LEU A 97 -0.11 -4.39 -2.98
CA LEU A 97 -1.38 -4.16 -3.65
C LEU A 97 -1.69 -2.67 -3.70
N SER A 98 -1.95 -2.15 -4.88
CA SER A 98 -2.28 -0.76 -5.11
C SER A 98 -3.65 -0.58 -5.77
N GLN A 99 -4.27 0.56 -5.49
CA GLN A 99 -5.48 1.03 -6.16
C GLN A 99 -5.16 2.33 -6.89
N TRP A 100 -5.59 2.43 -8.15
CA TRP A 100 -5.45 3.64 -8.94
C TRP A 100 -6.73 4.46 -8.90
N LYS A 101 -6.60 5.77 -8.75
CA LYS A 101 -7.68 6.75 -8.82
C LYS A 101 -7.22 7.95 -9.63
N ILE A 102 -8.19 8.66 -10.22
CA ILE A 102 -7.94 9.95 -10.87
C ILE A 102 -8.44 11.03 -9.93
N ALA A 103 -7.64 12.05 -9.71
CA ALA A 103 -8.02 13.23 -8.95
C ALA A 103 -7.71 14.52 -9.73
N THR A 104 -8.45 15.59 -9.44
CA THR A 104 -8.15 16.92 -9.97
C THR A 104 -7.48 17.74 -8.87
N VAL A 105 -6.37 18.40 -9.19
CA VAL A 105 -5.67 19.27 -8.24
C VAL A 105 -6.48 20.54 -8.03
N GLY A 106 -6.88 20.79 -6.78
CA GLY A 106 -7.65 21.97 -6.39
C GLY A 106 -6.85 23.28 -6.44
N PRO A 107 -7.55 24.43 -6.34
CA PRO A 107 -6.88 25.74 -6.33
C PRO A 107 -5.94 25.93 -5.13
N ASN A 108 -6.13 25.16 -4.08
CA ASN A 108 -5.30 25.10 -2.89
C ASN A 108 -4.13 24.09 -3.02
N TYR A 109 -3.77 23.69 -4.26
CA TYR A 109 -2.72 22.70 -4.57
C TYR A 109 -2.86 21.36 -3.82
N HIS A 110 -4.09 20.95 -3.50
CA HIS A 110 -4.37 19.65 -2.89
C HIS A 110 -5.27 18.80 -3.77
N ILE A 111 -5.11 17.51 -3.67
CA ILE A 111 -6.04 16.49 -4.16
C ILE A 111 -6.78 15.89 -2.97
N ALA A 112 -8.06 15.58 -3.15
CA ALA A 112 -8.86 14.85 -2.17
C ALA A 112 -8.92 13.35 -2.56
N VAL A 113 -8.39 12.49 -1.70
CA VAL A 113 -8.37 11.04 -1.89
C VAL A 113 -8.78 10.37 -0.59
N ASP A 114 -9.78 9.47 -0.66
CA ASP A 114 -10.34 8.77 0.51
C ASP A 114 -10.74 9.73 1.66
N LYS A 115 -11.28 10.91 1.31
CA LYS A 115 -11.66 11.97 2.24
C LYS A 115 -10.49 12.58 3.03
N MET A 116 -9.27 12.44 2.52
CA MET A 116 -8.06 13.09 3.03
C MET A 116 -7.47 13.98 1.94
N ASN A 117 -6.72 15.00 2.32
CA ASN A 117 -6.17 16.00 1.42
C ASN A 117 -4.63 15.88 1.38
N TYR A 118 -4.07 15.81 0.18
CA TYR A 118 -2.63 15.66 -0.05
C TYR A 118 -2.15 16.76 -0.99
N SER A 119 -1.09 17.45 -0.63
CA SER A 119 -0.55 18.52 -1.47
C SER A 119 0.14 17.96 -2.71
N VAL A 120 0.04 18.68 -3.80
CA VAL A 120 0.70 18.40 -5.08
C VAL A 120 1.40 19.69 -5.50
N PRO A 121 2.55 19.67 -6.19
CA PRO A 121 3.21 20.88 -6.64
C PRO A 121 2.21 21.81 -7.36
N TYR A 122 2.25 23.10 -7.01
CA TYR A 122 1.25 24.10 -7.43
C TYR A 122 1.15 24.27 -8.96
N GLU A 123 2.20 23.90 -9.69
CA GLU A 123 2.21 23.94 -11.16
C GLU A 123 1.14 23.03 -11.79
N TYR A 124 0.65 22.03 -11.05
CA TYR A 124 -0.39 21.09 -11.50
C TYR A 124 -1.81 21.51 -11.09
N ILE A 125 -2.01 22.72 -10.58
CA ILE A 125 -3.36 23.21 -10.23
C ILE A 125 -4.29 23.11 -11.45
N LYS A 126 -5.51 22.59 -11.24
CA LYS A 126 -6.55 22.30 -12.24
C LYS A 126 -6.21 21.14 -13.19
N GLN A 127 -5.05 20.50 -13.06
CA GLN A 127 -4.73 19.32 -13.85
C GLN A 127 -5.35 18.04 -13.23
N LYS A 128 -5.64 17.07 -14.08
CA LYS A 128 -5.99 15.72 -13.66
C LYS A 128 -4.71 14.93 -13.47
N VAL A 129 -4.61 14.24 -12.34
CA VAL A 129 -3.45 13.42 -11.95
C VAL A 129 -3.91 12.01 -11.62
N ASP A 130 -3.04 11.04 -11.90
CA ASP A 130 -3.25 9.67 -11.51
C ASP A 130 -2.67 9.46 -10.10
N VAL A 131 -3.44 8.80 -9.24
CA VAL A 131 -3.05 8.58 -7.84
C VAL A 131 -3.00 7.09 -7.57
N ARG A 132 -1.82 6.60 -7.22
CA ARG A 132 -1.59 5.24 -6.78
C ARG A 132 -1.67 5.19 -5.25
N LEU A 133 -2.63 4.41 -4.76
CA LEU A 133 -2.85 4.21 -3.33
C LEU A 133 -2.35 2.83 -2.94
N THR A 134 -1.39 2.79 -2.06
CA THR A 134 -0.98 1.56 -1.37
C THR A 134 -1.51 1.54 0.06
N ARG A 135 -1.12 0.55 0.85
CA ARG A 135 -1.49 0.50 2.26
C ARG A 135 -0.92 1.71 3.04
N ASN A 136 0.31 2.11 2.74
CA ASN A 136 1.04 3.08 3.55
C ASN A 136 1.34 4.39 2.81
N MET A 137 1.24 4.41 1.49
CA MET A 137 1.68 5.53 0.65
C MET A 137 0.59 5.97 -0.32
N ILE A 138 0.62 7.26 -0.63
CA ILE A 138 -0.06 7.90 -1.74
C ILE A 138 1.02 8.42 -2.68
N GLU A 139 0.99 7.99 -3.93
CA GLU A 139 1.90 8.45 -4.97
C GLU A 139 1.09 9.13 -6.06
N VAL A 140 1.51 10.29 -6.48
CA VAL A 140 0.81 11.11 -7.49
C VAL A 140 1.64 11.16 -8.77
N PHE A 141 0.99 10.88 -9.89
CA PHE A 141 1.61 10.82 -11.20
C PHE A 141 0.93 11.80 -12.16
N PHE A 142 1.73 12.41 -13.01
CA PHE A 142 1.25 13.21 -14.13
C PHE A 142 1.95 12.75 -15.41
N ASN A 143 1.17 12.37 -16.42
CA ASN A 143 1.69 11.80 -17.68
C ASN A 143 2.69 10.64 -17.46
N GLY A 144 2.38 9.74 -16.51
CA GLY A 144 3.22 8.59 -16.21
C GLY A 144 4.44 8.88 -15.32
N ASN A 145 4.77 10.14 -15.03
CA ASN A 145 5.87 10.51 -14.14
C ASN A 145 5.37 10.78 -12.72
N ARG A 146 6.04 10.21 -11.72
CA ARG A 146 5.73 10.48 -10.32
C ARG A 146 6.17 11.90 -9.95
N ILE A 147 5.22 12.74 -9.55
CA ILE A 147 5.44 14.15 -9.21
C ILE A 147 5.57 14.38 -7.70
N CYS A 148 4.90 13.58 -6.88
CA CYS A 148 5.07 13.60 -5.42
C CYS A 148 4.58 12.31 -4.77
N SER A 149 4.89 12.16 -3.48
CA SER A 149 4.41 11.07 -2.64
C SER A 149 4.16 11.54 -1.21
N HIS A 150 3.22 10.89 -0.52
CA HIS A 150 2.85 11.16 0.87
C HIS A 150 2.66 9.87 1.63
N VAL A 151 2.89 9.91 2.94
CA VAL A 151 2.41 8.86 3.84
C VAL A 151 0.87 8.92 3.86
N ARG A 152 0.21 7.79 3.70
CA ARG A 152 -1.25 7.71 3.69
C ARG A 152 -1.81 8.05 5.06
N LEU A 153 -2.76 8.98 5.10
CA LEU A 153 -3.45 9.38 6.32
C LEU A 153 -4.61 8.44 6.62
N TYR A 154 -4.83 8.18 7.91
CA TYR A 154 -5.93 7.39 8.43
C TYR A 154 -6.59 8.08 9.64
N GLY A 155 -7.78 7.63 10.00
CA GLY A 155 -8.50 8.11 11.17
C GLY A 155 -9.47 9.25 10.86
N ARG A 156 -9.29 10.41 11.50
CA ARG A 156 -10.21 11.56 11.34
C ARG A 156 -10.24 12.03 9.89
N LEU A 157 -11.42 12.25 9.35
CA LEU A 157 -11.61 12.72 7.97
C LEU A 157 -11.14 14.16 7.78
N ASN A 158 -10.89 14.53 6.53
CA ASN A 158 -10.48 15.89 6.10
C ASN A 158 -9.15 16.36 6.70
N GLN A 159 -8.26 15.46 7.06
CA GLN A 159 -6.88 15.81 7.41
C GLN A 159 -6.10 16.23 6.17
N TYR A 160 -5.04 17.01 6.40
CA TYR A 160 -4.15 17.51 5.37
C TYR A 160 -2.73 16.96 5.58
N SER A 161 -2.13 16.48 4.50
CA SER A 161 -0.70 16.19 4.38
C SER A 161 -0.12 17.20 3.40
N THR A 162 0.50 18.25 3.91
CA THR A 162 1.04 19.35 3.11
C THR A 162 2.55 19.35 3.15
N ASN A 163 3.17 19.32 1.97
CA ASN A 163 4.59 19.58 1.82
C ASN A 163 4.75 21.06 1.43
N GLU A 164 5.59 21.80 2.15
CA GLU A 164 5.86 23.21 1.90
C GLU A 164 6.47 23.47 0.51
N ASP A 165 7.21 22.50 -0.04
CA ASP A 165 7.79 22.62 -1.37
C ASP A 165 6.75 22.62 -2.49
N HIS A 166 5.53 22.18 -2.20
CA HIS A 166 4.42 22.22 -3.15
C HIS A 166 3.71 23.57 -3.21
N MET A 167 4.02 24.47 -2.29
CA MET A 167 3.38 25.80 -2.20
C MET A 167 3.95 26.79 -3.21
N PRO A 168 3.10 27.67 -3.78
CA PRO A 168 3.58 28.83 -4.54
C PRO A 168 4.51 29.68 -3.68
N PRO A 169 5.50 30.39 -4.31
CA PRO A 169 6.46 31.22 -3.59
C PRO A 169 5.81 32.27 -2.69
N ASP A 170 4.68 32.82 -3.11
CA ASP A 170 3.95 33.83 -2.32
C ASP A 170 3.29 33.21 -1.09
N HIS A 171 2.73 32.01 -1.19
CA HIS A 171 2.19 31.30 -0.01
C HIS A 171 3.27 30.92 0.99
N LYS A 172 4.46 30.51 0.53
CA LYS A 172 5.61 30.22 1.42
C LYS A 172 5.98 31.46 2.26
N LYS A 173 5.89 32.65 1.70
CA LYS A 173 6.13 33.90 2.44
C LYS A 173 5.12 34.09 3.58
N TYR A 174 3.84 33.75 3.38
CA TYR A 174 2.81 33.86 4.42
C TYR A 174 2.98 32.81 5.53
N VAL A 175 3.31 31.57 5.19
CA VAL A 175 3.56 30.50 6.19
C VAL A 175 4.79 30.83 7.05
N ALA A 176 5.80 31.53 6.49
CA ALA A 176 6.94 32.00 7.23
C ALA A 176 6.63 33.15 8.20
N TRP A 177 5.41 33.67 8.22
CA TRP A 177 4.96 34.70 9.16
C TRP A 177 4.41 34.00 10.42
N ASN A 178 5.31 33.63 11.31
CA ASN A 178 5.00 33.07 12.62
C ASN A 178 5.19 34.12 13.73
N GLY A 179 4.70 33.82 14.93
CA GLY A 179 4.80 34.72 16.08
C GLY A 179 6.23 35.20 16.38
N GLU A 180 7.21 34.33 16.28
CA GLU A 180 8.63 34.70 16.50
C GLU A 180 9.15 35.70 15.48
N ARG A 181 8.73 35.61 14.22
CA ARG A 181 9.11 36.58 13.19
C ARG A 181 8.48 37.96 13.46
N PHE A 182 7.22 38.00 13.91
CA PHE A 182 6.61 39.26 14.32
C PHE A 182 7.31 39.88 15.52
N ILE A 183 7.70 39.08 16.51
CA ILE A 183 8.49 39.52 17.65
C ILE A 183 9.88 40.04 17.20
N GLY A 184 10.59 39.29 16.34
CA GLY A 184 11.88 39.70 15.79
C GLY A 184 11.79 40.99 14.95
N TRP A 185 10.69 41.22 14.25
CA TRP A 185 10.44 42.46 13.51
C TRP A 185 10.12 43.63 14.44
N ALA A 186 9.28 43.38 15.47
CA ALA A 186 8.96 44.34 16.49
C ALA A 186 10.17 44.79 17.30
N ALA A 187 11.12 43.90 17.61
CA ALA A 187 12.38 44.17 18.27
C ALA A 187 13.25 45.15 17.47
N LYS A 188 13.23 45.09 16.12
CA LYS A 188 13.93 46.05 15.24
C LYS A 188 13.31 47.45 15.27
N MET A 189 12.05 47.57 15.63
CA MET A 189 11.36 48.85 15.75
C MET A 189 11.58 49.53 17.12
N GLY A 190 11.79 48.71 18.15
CA GLY A 190 12.09 49.20 19.51
C GLY A 190 11.51 48.32 20.61
N HIS A 191 12.08 48.41 21.80
CA HIS A 191 11.74 47.57 22.95
C HIS A 191 10.26 47.62 23.33
N ASN A 192 9.63 48.77 23.29
CA ASN A 192 8.22 48.93 23.63
C ASN A 192 7.31 48.21 22.63
N THR A 193 7.65 48.23 21.32
CA THR A 193 6.92 47.52 20.29
C THR A 193 7.03 46.02 20.44
N GLU A 194 8.23 45.51 20.76
CA GLU A 194 8.47 44.10 21.06
C GLU A 194 7.62 43.63 22.25
N THR A 195 7.60 44.42 23.35
CA THR A 195 6.85 44.08 24.55
C THR A 195 5.34 43.95 24.25
N VAL A 196 4.79 44.88 23.47
CA VAL A 196 3.36 44.85 23.06
C VAL A 196 3.08 43.62 22.18
N VAL A 197 3.92 43.35 21.19
CA VAL A 197 3.71 42.22 20.27
C VAL A 197 3.82 40.87 20.99
N ARG A 198 4.77 40.73 21.93
CA ARG A 198 4.86 39.55 22.81
C ARG A 198 3.65 39.32 23.68
N ALA A 199 2.95 40.38 24.07
CA ALA A 199 1.74 40.28 24.89
C ALA A 199 0.47 39.96 24.07
N ILE A 200 0.51 40.15 22.75
CA ILE A 200 -0.64 39.88 21.83
C ILE A 200 -0.57 38.48 21.24
N ILE A 201 0.64 37.93 21.03
CA ILE A 201 0.88 36.59 20.45
C ILE A 201 0.97 35.54 21.55
#